data_2de727ecb16de44bea851313c9f8b693
#
_entry.id   2de727ecb16de44bea851313c9f8b693
#
_cell.length_a   1.000
_cell.length_b   1.000
_cell.length_c   1.000
_cell.angle_alpha   90.00
_cell.angle_beta   90.00
_cell.angle_gamma   90.00
#
_symmetry.space_group_name_H-M   'P 1'
#
loop_
_entity.id
_entity.type
_entity.pdbx_description
1 polymer ?
#
loop_
_entity_poly.entity_id
_entity_poly.type
_entity_poly.pdbx_seq_one_letter_code
_entity_poly.pdbx_strand_id
1 'polypeptide(L)'
;MKPAALLVLVSAAFAQQPQPAPHAGYVYPAGGRQGTTFEVTVGGQALNGVNNVYLSGPGVHVSIIEYERPMTPAEANTLREQAQELNKKRQANPGAFPAADMQKLLEIRDKLAKFVRRPMNAAIAETVRIGVTVDPGAAPGSRELRLATPNGMTNPLAFQIGTLPEWTRATAEAISAPGVARPAQQRNITPSTAATAPIDVTLPVVINGQIMPGAIDRYRFAAAKGQRLVAIANARELIPYISDAVPGWFQAALALRDSAGKEVDYADHYSFHPDPVLYYEIPADGQYTIEIHDSIYRGREDFVYRIQLGELPFVTGIFPLGGKAGARTAVEVKGWNLPSPRLAETGKAKGVELVSPANSNAVPFAVDTLPEALEKEPNDRTQNAQKLKLPVIVNGRINRPGDQDVFRFDAKAGDEIVAEVMARRLDSPLDSILRLTDGKGKELAVNDDTEDKSAALLTHHADSRIMLKLPAKGTYYLFLADAQHKGGPDYAYRLRVSHPQPDFELRVTPSGINARSGATIPVAVHAIRRDGFDGEIAVKLKDAPAGF
;
A
#
# COMPACT_ATOMS: atom_id res chain seq x y z
N MET A 1 -70.87 38.57 -1.95
CA MET A 1 -69.59 38.10 -2.41
C MET A 1 -68.93 37.35 -1.25
N LYS A 2 -68.86 36.01 -1.33
CA LYS A 2 -68.21 35.19 -0.33
C LYS A 2 -66.72 34.97 -0.73
N PRO A 3 -65.75 35.08 0.16
CA PRO A 3 -64.37 34.76 -0.17
C PRO A 3 -64.16 33.23 -0.19
N ALA A 4 -63.60 32.72 -1.28
CA ALA A 4 -63.14 31.35 -1.40
C ALA A 4 -61.80 31.19 -0.66
N ALA A 5 -61.75 30.34 0.33
CA ALA A 5 -60.49 29.98 1.00
C ALA A 5 -59.71 28.99 0.13
N LEU A 6 -58.52 29.37 -0.31
CA LEU A 6 -57.59 28.53 -1.05
C LEU A 6 -56.80 27.69 -0.03
N LEU A 7 -57.06 26.40 0.02
CA LEU A 7 -56.33 25.43 0.87
C LEU A 7 -55.05 25.04 0.12
N VAL A 8 -53.90 25.57 0.54
CA VAL A 8 -52.58 25.15 0.04
C VAL A 8 -52.15 23.91 0.81
N LEU A 9 -52.24 22.74 0.18
CA LEU A 9 -51.62 21.49 0.67
C LEU A 9 -50.09 21.57 0.47
N VAL A 10 -49.37 21.86 1.52
CA VAL A 10 -47.90 21.71 1.55
C VAL A 10 -47.60 20.25 1.76
N SER A 11 -47.25 19.54 0.68
CA SER A 11 -46.67 18.19 0.76
C SER A 11 -45.27 18.33 1.36
N ALA A 12 -45.11 17.99 2.64
CA ALA A 12 -43.80 17.82 3.25
C ALA A 12 -43.14 16.60 2.61
N ALA A 13 -42.33 16.82 1.60
CA ALA A 13 -41.36 15.80 1.15
C ALA A 13 -40.38 15.59 2.30
N PHE A 14 -40.53 14.50 3.05
CA PHE A 14 -39.48 14.03 3.92
C PHE A 14 -38.28 13.71 3.04
N ALA A 15 -37.32 14.62 2.98
CA ALA A 15 -36.02 14.35 2.44
C ALA A 15 -35.43 13.23 3.32
N GLN A 16 -35.48 11.98 2.84
CA GLN A 16 -34.73 10.90 3.44
C GLN A 16 -33.27 11.36 3.47
N GLN A 17 -32.71 11.50 4.67
CA GLN A 17 -31.28 11.74 4.80
C GLN A 17 -30.57 10.62 4.03
N PRO A 18 -29.62 10.95 3.15
CA PRO A 18 -28.90 9.94 2.41
C PRO A 18 -28.25 8.99 3.42
N GLN A 19 -28.63 7.72 3.36
CA GLN A 19 -27.99 6.72 4.22
C GLN A 19 -26.48 6.70 3.90
N PRO A 20 -25.62 6.62 4.92
CA PRO A 20 -24.19 6.59 4.71
C PRO A 20 -23.82 5.44 3.77
N ALA A 21 -22.95 5.69 2.81
CA ALA A 21 -22.44 4.67 1.92
C ALA A 21 -21.69 3.58 2.73
N PRO A 22 -21.80 2.30 2.37
CA PRO A 22 -21.07 1.26 3.05
C PRO A 22 -19.56 1.46 2.87
N HIS A 23 -18.82 1.30 3.96
CA HIS A 23 -17.37 1.50 4.01
C HIS A 23 -16.70 0.37 4.76
N ALA A 24 -15.61 -0.18 4.19
CA ALA A 24 -14.75 -1.16 4.82
C ALA A 24 -13.45 -0.49 5.26
N GLY A 25 -13.12 -0.57 6.54
CA GLY A 25 -11.94 0.08 7.13
C GLY A 25 -10.73 -0.86 7.22
N TYR A 26 -10.93 -2.16 7.45
CA TYR A 26 -9.85 -3.15 7.48
C TYR A 26 -10.33 -4.56 7.13
N VAL A 27 -9.36 -5.42 6.80
CA VAL A 27 -9.53 -6.88 6.62
C VAL A 27 -8.51 -7.60 7.50
N TYR A 28 -8.95 -8.60 8.29
CA TYR A 28 -8.06 -9.38 9.12
C TYR A 28 -8.40 -10.87 9.18
N PRO A 29 -7.44 -11.78 8.86
CA PRO A 29 -6.18 -11.50 8.19
C PRO A 29 -6.38 -10.95 6.79
N ALA A 30 -5.46 -10.08 6.34
CA ALA A 30 -5.55 -9.44 5.04
C ALA A 30 -4.98 -10.30 3.90
N GLY A 31 -5.17 -11.60 3.98
CA GLY A 31 -4.74 -12.56 2.97
C GLY A 31 -4.62 -13.98 3.52
N GLY A 32 -4.17 -14.90 2.65
CA GLY A 32 -4.02 -16.30 3.00
C GLY A 32 -3.21 -17.10 1.98
N ARG A 33 -2.85 -18.32 2.37
CA ARG A 33 -2.06 -19.24 1.54
C ARG A 33 -2.94 -19.98 0.53
N GLN A 34 -2.41 -20.24 -0.66
CA GLN A 34 -2.97 -21.19 -1.62
C GLN A 34 -3.28 -22.55 -0.97
N GLY A 35 -4.40 -23.16 -1.38
CA GLY A 35 -4.83 -24.46 -0.91
C GLY A 35 -5.36 -24.50 0.53
N THR A 36 -5.72 -23.34 1.11
CA THR A 36 -6.23 -23.24 2.49
C THR A 36 -7.63 -22.64 2.57
N THR A 37 -8.35 -22.99 3.65
CA THR A 37 -9.64 -22.39 4.04
C THR A 37 -9.49 -21.78 5.42
N PHE A 38 -9.95 -20.54 5.60
CA PHE A 38 -9.82 -19.78 6.85
C PHE A 38 -10.91 -18.72 6.96
N GLU A 39 -11.09 -18.18 8.17
CA GLU A 39 -12.03 -17.08 8.43
C GLU A 39 -11.29 -15.73 8.38
N VAL A 40 -12.02 -14.71 7.92
CA VAL A 40 -11.57 -13.34 7.80
C VAL A 40 -12.63 -12.41 8.39
N THR A 41 -12.20 -11.42 9.15
CA THR A 41 -13.04 -10.35 9.67
C THR A 41 -12.84 -9.07 8.85
N VAL A 42 -13.92 -8.49 8.39
CA VAL A 42 -13.94 -7.17 7.75
C VAL A 42 -14.60 -6.20 8.71
N GLY A 43 -13.86 -5.19 9.17
CA GLY A 43 -14.40 -4.11 10.01
C GLY A 43 -14.76 -2.89 9.17
N GLY A 44 -15.90 -2.23 9.50
CA GLY A 44 -16.36 -1.08 8.73
C GLY A 44 -17.56 -0.37 9.36
N GLN A 45 -18.28 0.38 8.52
CA GLN A 45 -19.53 1.06 8.88
C GLN A 45 -20.57 0.94 7.76
N ALA A 46 -21.85 1.05 8.13
CA ALA A 46 -23.00 0.91 7.23
C ALA A 46 -23.01 -0.43 6.46
N LEU A 47 -22.55 -1.50 7.12
CA LEU A 47 -22.49 -2.86 6.57
C LEU A 47 -23.77 -3.65 6.77
N ASN A 48 -24.80 -3.05 7.38
CA ASN A 48 -26.08 -3.71 7.65
C ASN A 48 -26.71 -4.27 6.36
N GLY A 49 -27.19 -5.51 6.44
CA GLY A 49 -27.78 -6.21 5.30
C GLY A 49 -26.77 -6.68 4.26
N VAL A 50 -25.48 -6.79 4.62
CA VAL A 50 -24.47 -7.40 3.76
C VAL A 50 -24.96 -8.72 3.20
N ASN A 51 -24.92 -8.88 1.87
CA ASN A 51 -25.51 -10.02 1.17
C ASN A 51 -24.54 -10.70 0.19
N ASN A 52 -23.40 -10.06 -0.12
CA ASN A 52 -22.37 -10.67 -0.96
C ASN A 52 -20.98 -10.14 -0.63
N VAL A 53 -19.98 -10.93 -1.00
CA VAL A 53 -18.54 -10.58 -0.94
C VAL A 53 -17.93 -10.77 -2.31
N TYR A 54 -17.18 -9.79 -2.76
CA TYR A 54 -16.44 -9.85 -4.02
C TYR A 54 -14.94 -9.84 -3.72
N LEU A 55 -14.25 -10.84 -4.23
CA LEU A 55 -12.79 -10.90 -4.24
C LEU A 55 -12.32 -11.00 -5.69
N SER A 56 -11.46 -10.08 -6.12
CA SER A 56 -11.03 -10.00 -7.51
C SER A 56 -10.14 -11.19 -7.92
N GLY A 57 -10.23 -11.58 -9.19
CA GLY A 57 -9.43 -12.67 -9.78
C GLY A 57 -9.97 -14.07 -9.50
N PRO A 58 -9.52 -15.05 -10.29
CA PRO A 58 -9.99 -16.43 -10.19
C PRO A 58 -9.35 -17.19 -9.02
N GLY A 59 -9.98 -18.32 -8.63
CA GLY A 59 -9.42 -19.29 -7.68
C GLY A 59 -9.59 -18.92 -6.23
N VAL A 60 -10.53 -18.01 -5.89
CA VAL A 60 -10.87 -17.71 -4.50
C VAL A 60 -12.39 -17.73 -4.34
N HIS A 61 -12.86 -18.49 -3.34
CA HIS A 61 -14.27 -18.65 -3.01
C HIS A 61 -14.54 -18.03 -1.64
N VAL A 62 -15.60 -17.26 -1.55
CA VAL A 62 -15.95 -16.50 -0.34
C VAL A 62 -17.41 -16.74 0.04
N SER A 63 -17.70 -16.75 1.34
CA SER A 63 -19.06 -16.85 1.90
C SER A 63 -19.18 -15.99 3.15
N ILE A 64 -20.34 -15.39 3.35
CA ILE A 64 -20.64 -14.64 4.57
C ILE A 64 -21.00 -15.65 5.67
N ILE A 65 -20.35 -15.55 6.82
CA ILE A 65 -20.62 -16.34 8.02
C ILE A 65 -21.55 -15.58 8.94
N GLU A 66 -21.20 -14.31 9.26
CA GLU A 66 -21.92 -13.54 10.27
C GLU A 66 -21.71 -12.04 10.07
N TYR A 67 -22.72 -11.25 10.42
CA TYR A 67 -22.66 -9.81 10.56
C TYR A 67 -22.92 -9.42 12.01
N GLU A 68 -22.05 -8.63 12.61
CA GLU A 68 -22.20 -8.09 13.96
C GLU A 68 -22.18 -6.56 13.91
N ARG A 69 -23.16 -5.93 14.56
CA ARG A 69 -23.16 -4.49 14.80
C ARG A 69 -22.83 -4.17 16.25
N PRO A 70 -22.23 -3.01 16.53
CA PRO A 70 -22.02 -2.59 17.91
C PRO A 70 -23.36 -2.48 18.66
N MET A 71 -23.36 -2.99 19.88
CA MET A 71 -24.50 -2.83 20.79
C MET A 71 -24.67 -1.33 21.13
N THR A 72 -25.91 -0.87 21.13
CA THR A 72 -26.24 0.50 21.54
C THR A 72 -26.19 0.64 23.07
N PRO A 73 -25.99 1.88 23.60
CA PRO A 73 -26.09 2.11 25.04
C PRO A 73 -27.43 1.69 25.66
N ALA A 74 -28.54 1.86 24.93
CA ALA A 74 -29.86 1.44 25.39
C ALA A 74 -29.94 -0.08 25.56
N GLU A 75 -29.50 -0.85 24.54
CA GLU A 75 -29.44 -2.32 24.62
C GLU A 75 -28.54 -2.80 25.77
N ALA A 76 -27.38 -2.14 25.97
CA ALA A 76 -26.48 -2.45 27.07
C ALA A 76 -27.13 -2.19 28.44
N ASN A 77 -27.91 -1.12 28.59
CA ASN A 77 -28.63 -0.82 29.84
C ASN A 77 -29.72 -1.87 30.09
N THR A 78 -30.52 -2.24 29.09
CA THR A 78 -31.50 -3.32 29.19
C THR A 78 -30.88 -4.65 29.64
N LEU A 79 -29.73 -5.00 29.08
CA LEU A 79 -28.98 -6.19 29.48
C LEU A 79 -28.43 -6.10 30.91
N ARG A 80 -28.00 -4.92 31.36
CA ARG A 80 -27.58 -4.71 32.76
C ARG A 80 -28.72 -4.90 33.74
N GLU A 81 -29.89 -4.37 33.41
CA GLU A 81 -31.13 -4.57 34.23
C GLU A 81 -31.49 -6.06 34.31
N GLN A 82 -31.50 -6.76 33.19
CA GLN A 82 -31.76 -8.23 33.16
C GLN A 82 -30.72 -9.00 34.00
N ALA A 83 -29.44 -8.65 33.89
CA ALA A 83 -28.38 -9.25 34.70
C ALA A 83 -28.57 -8.99 36.19
N GLN A 84 -29.04 -7.79 36.56
CA GLN A 84 -29.32 -7.44 37.96
C GLN A 84 -30.50 -8.27 38.49
N GLU A 85 -31.57 -8.41 37.74
CA GLU A 85 -32.72 -9.24 38.12
C GLU A 85 -32.33 -10.71 38.32
N LEU A 86 -31.59 -11.30 37.39
CA LEU A 86 -31.09 -12.68 37.50
C LEU A 86 -30.17 -12.85 38.71
N ASN A 87 -29.29 -11.86 38.98
CA ASN A 87 -28.47 -11.90 40.17
C ASN A 87 -29.27 -11.80 41.47
N LYS A 88 -30.33 -10.97 41.53
CA LYS A 88 -31.23 -10.90 42.68
C LYS A 88 -31.93 -12.25 42.93
N LYS A 89 -32.45 -12.88 41.85
CA LYS A 89 -33.05 -14.23 41.94
C LYS A 89 -32.06 -15.27 42.47
N ARG A 90 -30.81 -15.23 42.00
CA ARG A 90 -29.75 -16.12 42.45
C ARG A 90 -29.38 -15.89 43.94
N GLN A 91 -29.34 -14.65 44.38
CA GLN A 91 -29.06 -14.32 45.81
C GLN A 91 -30.23 -14.75 46.73
N ALA A 92 -31.49 -14.63 46.26
CA ALA A 92 -32.67 -15.06 47.01
C ALA A 92 -32.80 -16.58 47.18
N ASN A 93 -32.32 -17.38 46.20
CA ASN A 93 -32.38 -18.84 46.20
C ASN A 93 -31.11 -19.49 45.62
N PRO A 94 -29.99 -19.48 46.36
CA PRO A 94 -28.70 -19.95 45.82
C PRO A 94 -28.68 -21.44 45.42
N GLY A 95 -29.44 -22.29 46.16
CA GLY A 95 -29.50 -23.74 45.92
C GLY A 95 -30.51 -24.18 44.88
N ALA A 96 -31.38 -23.29 44.41
CA ALA A 96 -32.43 -23.58 43.44
C ALA A 96 -32.42 -22.67 42.20
N PHE A 97 -31.25 -22.06 41.90
CA PHE A 97 -31.12 -21.18 40.72
C PHE A 97 -31.09 -22.03 39.44
N PRO A 98 -32.06 -21.83 38.50
CA PRO A 98 -32.20 -22.68 37.32
C PRO A 98 -30.94 -22.61 36.44
N ALA A 99 -30.51 -23.74 35.86
CA ALA A 99 -29.39 -23.81 34.94
C ALA A 99 -29.59 -22.91 33.71
N ALA A 100 -30.83 -22.79 33.21
CA ALA A 100 -31.18 -21.90 32.11
C ALA A 100 -30.94 -20.41 32.45
N ASP A 101 -31.28 -19.99 33.68
CA ASP A 101 -31.06 -18.62 34.15
C ASP A 101 -29.55 -18.34 34.35
N MET A 102 -28.77 -19.34 34.77
CA MET A 102 -27.31 -19.25 34.84
C MET A 102 -26.69 -19.06 33.45
N GLN A 103 -27.12 -19.86 32.50
CA GLN A 103 -26.65 -19.75 31.11
C GLN A 103 -26.98 -18.36 30.54
N LYS A 104 -28.20 -17.88 30.72
CA LYS A 104 -28.63 -16.54 30.30
C LYS A 104 -27.78 -15.43 30.95
N LEU A 105 -27.44 -15.58 32.22
CA LEU A 105 -26.59 -14.64 32.92
C LEU A 105 -25.15 -14.59 32.33
N LEU A 106 -24.63 -15.76 31.96
CA LEU A 106 -23.32 -15.86 31.29
C LEU A 106 -23.33 -15.21 29.90
N GLU A 107 -24.37 -15.48 29.10
CA GLU A 107 -24.58 -14.86 27.78
C GLU A 107 -24.70 -13.32 27.88
N ILE A 108 -25.46 -12.80 28.85
CA ILE A 108 -25.58 -11.37 29.09
C ILE A 108 -24.21 -10.76 29.48
N ARG A 109 -23.47 -11.44 30.35
CA ARG A 109 -22.13 -10.98 30.75
C ARG A 109 -21.16 -10.94 29.56
N ASP A 110 -21.21 -11.94 28.69
CA ASP A 110 -20.38 -11.97 27.49
C ASP A 110 -20.74 -10.81 26.54
N LYS A 111 -22.03 -10.60 26.26
CA LYS A 111 -22.50 -9.45 25.45
C LYS A 111 -22.10 -8.10 26.05
N LEU A 112 -22.23 -7.92 27.36
CA LEU A 112 -21.80 -6.68 28.02
C LEU A 112 -20.28 -6.49 28.01
N ALA A 113 -19.50 -7.57 28.07
CA ALA A 113 -18.04 -7.50 27.92
C ALA A 113 -17.65 -7.05 26.52
N LYS A 114 -18.32 -7.53 25.48
CA LYS A 114 -18.14 -7.06 24.10
C LYS A 114 -18.50 -5.58 23.95
N PHE A 115 -19.58 -5.10 24.58
CA PHE A 115 -19.95 -3.67 24.57
C PHE A 115 -18.87 -2.76 25.15
N VAL A 116 -18.21 -3.14 26.24
CA VAL A 116 -17.12 -2.37 26.85
C VAL A 116 -15.87 -2.34 25.98
N ARG A 117 -15.67 -3.36 25.13
CA ARG A 117 -14.49 -3.54 24.26
C ARG A 117 -14.71 -3.13 22.80
N ARG A 118 -15.86 -2.49 22.51
CA ARG A 118 -16.15 -2.03 21.15
C ARG A 118 -15.00 -1.22 20.56
N PRO A 119 -14.81 -1.27 19.22
CA PRO A 119 -13.82 -0.44 18.53
C PRO A 119 -13.93 1.02 18.91
N MET A 120 -12.77 1.68 19.08
CA MET A 120 -12.72 3.10 19.47
C MET A 120 -13.24 4.03 18.37
N ASN A 121 -13.27 3.57 17.11
CA ASN A 121 -13.75 4.33 15.96
C ASN A 121 -15.04 3.73 15.38
N ALA A 122 -16.06 4.55 15.24
CA ALA A 122 -17.35 4.15 14.64
C ALA A 122 -17.21 3.69 13.18
N ALA A 123 -16.20 4.19 12.44
CA ALA A 123 -15.95 3.84 11.05
C ALA A 123 -15.51 2.37 10.83
N ILE A 124 -15.11 1.66 11.91
CA ILE A 124 -14.67 0.24 11.86
C ILE A 124 -15.42 -0.63 12.86
N ALA A 125 -16.52 -0.12 13.43
CA ALA A 125 -17.19 -0.75 14.56
C ALA A 125 -18.13 -1.91 14.19
N GLU A 126 -18.67 -1.92 12.96
CA GLU A 126 -19.44 -3.04 12.43
C GLU A 126 -18.48 -4.09 11.87
N THR A 127 -18.77 -5.37 12.06
CA THR A 127 -17.92 -6.45 11.57
C THR A 127 -18.70 -7.47 10.75
N VAL A 128 -18.06 -7.98 9.71
CA VAL A 128 -18.55 -9.10 8.90
C VAL A 128 -17.50 -10.20 8.93
N ARG A 129 -17.86 -11.38 9.41
CA ARG A 129 -17.03 -12.59 9.27
C ARG A 129 -17.34 -13.28 7.96
N ILE A 130 -16.31 -13.63 7.23
CA ILE A 130 -16.38 -14.33 5.96
C ILE A 130 -15.50 -15.58 5.98
N GLY A 131 -15.96 -16.66 5.36
CA GLY A 131 -15.15 -17.82 5.04
C GLY A 131 -14.47 -17.61 3.70
N VAL A 132 -13.17 -17.86 3.64
CA VAL A 132 -12.34 -17.74 2.42
C VAL A 132 -11.69 -19.08 2.14
N THR A 133 -11.88 -19.61 0.93
CA THR A 133 -11.18 -20.78 0.41
C THR A 133 -10.35 -20.36 -0.79
N VAL A 134 -9.04 -20.59 -0.72
CA VAL A 134 -8.09 -20.28 -1.80
C VAL A 134 -7.70 -21.58 -2.49
N ASP A 135 -7.95 -21.67 -3.81
CA ASP A 135 -7.59 -22.86 -4.59
C ASP A 135 -6.06 -23.06 -4.62
N PRO A 136 -5.58 -24.30 -4.72
CA PRO A 136 -4.14 -24.59 -4.84
C PRO A 136 -3.49 -23.92 -6.07
N GLY A 137 -4.25 -23.66 -7.12
CA GLY A 137 -3.79 -23.02 -8.36
C GLY A 137 -4.09 -21.53 -8.47
N ALA A 138 -4.64 -20.90 -7.42
CA ALA A 138 -4.92 -19.45 -7.43
C ALA A 138 -3.61 -18.67 -7.59
N ALA A 139 -3.51 -17.75 -8.56
CA ALA A 139 -2.29 -16.98 -8.76
C ALA A 139 -1.94 -16.13 -7.52
N PRO A 140 -0.70 -16.20 -7.00
CA PRO A 140 -0.25 -15.31 -5.93
C PRO A 140 -0.33 -13.84 -6.32
N GLY A 141 -0.45 -12.96 -5.32
CA GLY A 141 -0.48 -11.52 -5.51
C GLY A 141 -1.65 -10.85 -4.79
N SER A 142 -1.75 -9.53 -4.98
CA SER A 142 -2.78 -8.72 -4.36
C SER A 142 -4.12 -8.83 -5.11
N ARG A 143 -5.21 -8.85 -4.35
CA ARG A 143 -6.60 -8.86 -4.79
C ARG A 143 -7.36 -7.69 -4.15
N GLU A 144 -8.50 -7.34 -4.70
CA GLU A 144 -9.44 -6.40 -4.09
C GLU A 144 -10.60 -7.16 -3.45
N LEU A 145 -10.86 -6.89 -2.16
CA LEU A 145 -12.02 -7.39 -1.43
C LEU A 145 -13.04 -6.26 -1.25
N ARG A 146 -14.31 -6.53 -1.55
CA ARG A 146 -15.44 -5.60 -1.33
C ARG A 146 -16.62 -6.35 -0.75
N LEU A 147 -17.40 -5.68 0.09
CA LEU A 147 -18.69 -6.16 0.57
C LEU A 147 -19.82 -5.47 -0.19
N ALA A 148 -20.88 -6.22 -0.51
CA ALA A 148 -22.12 -5.67 -1.06
C ALA A 148 -23.21 -5.63 0.01
N THR A 149 -23.92 -4.50 0.06
CA THR A 149 -25.08 -4.26 0.92
C THR A 149 -26.23 -3.73 0.08
N PRO A 150 -27.47 -3.67 0.59
CA PRO A 150 -28.57 -3.01 -0.11
C PRO A 150 -28.30 -1.54 -0.45
N ASN A 151 -27.36 -0.89 0.25
CA ASN A 151 -26.99 0.51 0.06
C ASN A 151 -25.82 0.71 -0.91
N GLY A 152 -25.28 -0.35 -1.51
CA GLY A 152 -24.15 -0.33 -2.43
C GLY A 152 -22.98 -1.20 -1.98
N MET A 153 -21.85 -1.05 -2.66
CA MET A 153 -20.61 -1.77 -2.33
C MET A 153 -19.68 -0.91 -1.49
N THR A 154 -18.84 -1.54 -0.69
CA THR A 154 -17.75 -0.85 0.03
C THR A 154 -16.65 -0.41 -0.94
N ASN A 155 -15.75 0.47 -0.46
CA ASN A 155 -14.42 0.65 -1.06
C ASN A 155 -13.68 -0.69 -1.13
N PRO A 156 -12.71 -0.86 -2.07
CA PRO A 156 -11.86 -2.04 -2.11
C PRO A 156 -10.86 -2.03 -0.94
N LEU A 157 -10.54 -3.20 -0.41
CA LEU A 157 -9.42 -3.42 0.51
C LEU A 157 -8.46 -4.42 -0.10
N ALA A 158 -7.16 -4.27 0.20
CA ALA A 158 -6.15 -5.20 -0.27
C ALA A 158 -6.27 -6.55 0.43
N PHE A 159 -6.19 -7.63 -0.37
CA PHE A 159 -6.17 -9.01 0.11
C PHE A 159 -5.09 -9.79 -0.64
N GLN A 160 -4.12 -10.34 0.09
CA GLN A 160 -2.95 -10.95 -0.52
C GLN A 160 -3.02 -12.48 -0.52
N ILE A 161 -2.78 -13.09 -1.68
CA ILE A 161 -2.63 -14.55 -1.81
C ILE A 161 -1.15 -14.89 -1.87
N GLY A 162 -0.70 -15.76 -0.96
CA GLY A 162 0.69 -16.18 -0.86
C GLY A 162 0.87 -17.68 -1.03
N THR A 163 2.13 -18.11 -1.05
CA THR A 163 2.54 -19.54 -1.12
C THR A 163 3.18 -20.05 0.16
N LEU A 164 3.63 -19.15 1.02
CA LEU A 164 4.31 -19.48 2.27
C LEU A 164 3.32 -19.99 3.33
N PRO A 165 3.77 -20.81 4.29
CA PRO A 165 2.98 -21.11 5.48
C PRO A 165 2.57 -19.84 6.21
N GLU A 166 1.36 -19.81 6.76
CA GLU A 166 0.84 -18.64 7.47
C GLU A 166 0.61 -18.94 8.94
N TRP A 167 0.93 -17.95 9.76
CA TRP A 167 0.56 -17.91 11.17
C TRP A 167 -0.30 -16.65 11.41
N THR A 168 -1.44 -16.82 12.06
CA THR A 168 -2.37 -15.71 12.33
C THR A 168 -2.55 -15.54 13.83
N ARG A 169 -2.28 -14.34 14.34
CA ARG A 169 -2.53 -13.99 15.73
C ARG A 169 -4.04 -13.96 15.97
N ALA A 170 -4.50 -14.59 17.06
CA ALA A 170 -5.89 -14.47 17.47
C ALA A 170 -6.26 -13.00 17.73
N THR A 171 -7.43 -12.56 17.28
CA THR A 171 -7.92 -11.21 17.54
C THR A 171 -8.02 -10.93 19.05
N ALA A 172 -7.97 -9.65 19.44
CA ALA A 172 -8.12 -9.25 20.85
C ALA A 172 -9.45 -9.76 21.45
N GLU A 173 -10.48 -9.95 20.64
CA GLU A 173 -11.77 -10.56 21.02
C GLU A 173 -11.63 -12.04 21.36
N ALA A 174 -10.91 -12.81 20.55
CA ALA A 174 -10.69 -14.23 20.77
C ALA A 174 -9.83 -14.53 22.01
N ILE A 175 -8.87 -13.66 22.33
CA ILE A 175 -8.02 -13.77 23.54
C ILE A 175 -8.83 -13.55 24.83
N SER A 176 -10.03 -13.00 24.70
CA SER A 176 -10.91 -12.61 25.79
C SER A 176 -12.05 -13.58 26.06
N ALA A 177 -12.05 -14.76 25.43
CA ALA A 177 -13.07 -15.80 25.65
C ALA A 177 -13.17 -16.22 27.12
N PRO A 178 -14.39 -16.56 27.62
CA PRO A 178 -14.61 -16.93 29.03
C PRO A 178 -13.80 -18.19 29.38
N GLY A 179 -12.94 -18.08 30.38
CA GLY A 179 -12.10 -19.18 30.88
C GLY A 179 -10.68 -18.76 31.27
N VAL A 180 -10.20 -17.62 30.82
CA VAL A 180 -8.90 -17.08 31.22
C VAL A 180 -9.13 -16.07 32.35
N ALA A 181 -8.93 -16.51 33.59
CA ALA A 181 -9.02 -15.66 34.80
C ALA A 181 -7.99 -14.52 34.71
N ARG A 182 -8.46 -13.27 34.60
CA ARG A 182 -7.62 -12.08 34.81
C ARG A 182 -7.78 -11.60 36.25
N PRO A 183 -6.71 -11.22 36.96
CA PRO A 183 -6.79 -10.61 38.27
C PRO A 183 -7.65 -9.34 38.23
N ALA A 184 -8.46 -9.13 39.26
CA ALA A 184 -9.45 -8.04 39.39
C ALA A 184 -8.86 -6.60 39.42
N GLN A 185 -7.55 -6.42 39.30
CA GLN A 185 -6.84 -5.16 39.49
C GLN A 185 -6.50 -4.39 38.21
N GLN A 186 -6.84 -4.90 36.99
CA GLN A 186 -6.58 -4.17 35.73
C GLN A 186 -7.81 -3.41 35.23
N ARG A 187 -8.42 -2.55 36.05
CA ARG A 187 -9.53 -1.66 35.64
C ARG A 187 -9.11 -0.30 35.10
N ASN A 188 -7.85 0.05 35.16
CA ASN A 188 -7.33 1.23 34.51
C ASN A 188 -6.67 0.80 33.20
N ILE A 189 -7.18 1.27 32.08
CA ILE A 189 -6.55 1.17 30.76
C ILE A 189 -5.33 2.10 30.80
N THR A 190 -4.30 1.69 31.49
CA THR A 190 -2.95 2.16 31.23
C THR A 190 -2.52 1.42 29.95
N PRO A 191 -1.95 2.09 28.95
CA PRO A 191 -1.38 1.40 27.80
C PRO A 191 -0.52 0.25 28.33
N SER A 192 -0.82 -0.98 27.95
CA SER A 192 -0.03 -2.12 28.40
C SER A 192 1.31 -2.07 27.68
N THR A 193 2.27 -1.37 28.24
CA THR A 193 3.70 -1.51 27.92
C THR A 193 4.25 -2.86 28.41
N ALA A 194 3.38 -3.74 28.94
CA ALA A 194 3.76 -5.11 29.26
C ALA A 194 4.06 -5.83 27.95
N ALA A 195 5.35 -6.02 27.68
CA ALA A 195 5.83 -6.82 26.58
C ALA A 195 5.12 -8.17 26.60
N THR A 196 4.31 -8.44 25.59
CA THR A 196 3.74 -9.78 25.38
C THR A 196 4.91 -10.76 25.17
N ALA A 197 4.87 -11.92 25.83
CA ALA A 197 5.89 -12.95 25.61
C ALA A 197 6.02 -13.26 24.11
N PRO A 198 7.23 -13.45 23.60
CA PRO A 198 7.44 -13.80 22.21
C PRO A 198 6.68 -15.07 21.83
N ILE A 199 6.11 -15.06 20.64
CA ILE A 199 5.41 -16.22 20.05
C ILE A 199 6.40 -16.96 19.15
N ASP A 200 6.51 -18.27 19.32
CA ASP A 200 7.41 -19.09 18.50
C ASP A 200 6.82 -19.33 17.10
N VAL A 201 7.63 -19.10 16.07
CA VAL A 201 7.29 -19.32 14.67
C VAL A 201 8.41 -20.08 13.97
N THR A 202 8.08 -20.79 12.89
CA THR A 202 9.03 -21.56 12.08
C THR A 202 9.18 -20.92 10.70
N LEU A 203 10.40 -20.62 10.30
CA LEU A 203 10.71 -20.01 8.99
C LEU A 203 10.68 -21.04 7.84
N PRO A 204 10.32 -20.64 6.59
CA PRO A 204 9.75 -19.35 6.24
C PRO A 204 8.27 -19.26 6.61
N VAL A 205 7.76 -18.06 6.91
CA VAL A 205 6.39 -17.87 7.37
C VAL A 205 5.85 -16.49 6.97
N VAL A 206 4.53 -16.40 6.78
CA VAL A 206 3.78 -15.12 6.81
C VAL A 206 3.08 -15.00 8.14
N ILE A 207 3.31 -13.91 8.84
CA ILE A 207 2.72 -13.60 10.14
C ILE A 207 1.66 -12.52 9.96
N ASN A 208 0.43 -12.82 10.36
CA ASN A 208 -0.69 -11.88 10.35
C ASN A 208 -0.96 -11.39 11.77
N GLY A 209 -1.08 -10.07 11.95
CA GLY A 209 -1.41 -9.48 13.25
C GLY A 209 -2.11 -8.14 13.16
N GLN A 210 -2.50 -7.65 14.34
CA GLN A 210 -3.11 -6.34 14.56
C GLN A 210 -2.44 -5.67 15.76
N ILE A 211 -2.00 -4.42 15.60
CA ILE A 211 -1.37 -3.66 16.68
C ILE A 211 -2.42 -2.91 17.49
N MET A 212 -2.54 -3.24 18.77
CA MET A 212 -3.38 -2.51 19.73
C MET A 212 -2.59 -1.38 20.41
N PRO A 213 -3.26 -0.37 21.02
CA PRO A 213 -2.58 0.77 21.62
C PRO A 213 -1.50 0.36 22.62
N GLY A 214 -0.27 0.86 22.42
CA GLY A 214 0.91 0.56 23.23
C GLY A 214 1.47 -0.86 23.05
N ALA A 215 0.98 -1.65 22.10
CA ALA A 215 1.44 -3.01 21.88
C ALA A 215 2.73 -3.06 21.07
N ILE A 216 3.55 -4.06 21.40
CA ILE A 216 4.67 -4.53 20.59
C ILE A 216 4.46 -6.03 20.41
N ASP A 217 4.29 -6.47 19.16
CA ASP A 217 4.17 -7.89 18.84
C ASP A 217 5.56 -8.48 18.60
N ARG A 218 5.81 -9.66 19.20
CA ARG A 218 7.11 -10.33 19.19
C ARG A 218 6.99 -11.75 18.68
N TYR A 219 7.84 -12.10 17.72
CA TYR A 219 7.89 -13.43 17.12
C TYR A 219 9.31 -13.96 17.18
N ARG A 220 9.47 -15.10 17.89
CA ARG A 220 10.76 -15.75 18.09
C ARG A 220 10.92 -16.91 17.12
N PHE A 221 12.12 -17.05 16.57
CA PHE A 221 12.45 -18.09 15.62
C PHE A 221 13.92 -18.55 15.79
N ALA A 222 14.20 -19.79 15.41
CA ALA A 222 15.55 -20.29 15.32
C ALA A 222 16.17 -19.88 13.98
N ALA A 223 17.43 -19.46 14.00
CA ALA A 223 18.20 -19.16 12.81
C ALA A 223 19.63 -19.69 12.92
N ALA A 224 20.19 -20.11 11.79
CA ALA A 224 21.54 -20.64 11.68
C ALA A 224 22.53 -19.56 11.19
N LYS A 225 23.79 -19.68 11.61
CA LYS A 225 24.88 -18.82 11.14
C LYS A 225 24.97 -18.81 9.61
N GLY A 226 25.09 -17.62 9.03
CA GLY A 226 25.16 -17.39 7.59
C GLY A 226 23.80 -17.37 6.89
N GLN A 227 22.70 -17.63 7.60
CA GLN A 227 21.35 -17.47 7.06
C GLN A 227 21.08 -16.01 6.75
N ARG A 228 20.58 -15.71 5.55
CA ARG A 228 20.30 -14.34 5.06
C ARG A 228 18.82 -14.04 5.21
N LEU A 229 18.48 -13.51 6.39
CA LEU A 229 17.11 -13.22 6.77
C LEU A 229 16.59 -11.98 6.04
N VAL A 230 15.38 -12.09 5.48
CA VAL A 230 14.59 -10.97 4.96
C VAL A 230 13.27 -10.94 5.73
N ALA A 231 12.89 -9.76 6.23
CA ALA A 231 11.59 -9.49 6.81
C ALA A 231 10.90 -8.38 6.01
N ILE A 232 9.75 -8.67 5.41
CA ILE A 232 8.96 -7.73 4.60
C ILE A 232 7.63 -7.52 5.33
N ALA A 233 7.40 -6.34 5.87
CA ALA A 233 6.11 -5.99 6.46
C ALA A 233 5.24 -5.27 5.42
N ASN A 234 3.99 -5.72 5.29
CA ASN A 234 2.93 -5.00 4.60
C ASN A 234 1.97 -4.49 5.68
N ALA A 235 1.82 -3.19 5.78
CA ALA A 235 0.93 -2.51 6.72
C ALA A 235 0.19 -1.37 6.02
N ARG A 236 0.90 -0.34 5.56
CA ARG A 236 0.33 0.77 4.80
C ARG A 236 -0.23 0.34 3.45
N GLU A 237 0.40 -0.65 2.81
CA GLU A 237 -0.07 -1.23 1.55
C GLU A 237 -1.43 -1.91 1.69
N LEU A 238 -1.75 -2.47 2.87
CA LEU A 238 -3.02 -3.16 3.11
C LEU A 238 -4.20 -2.18 3.20
N ILE A 239 -3.96 -0.94 3.62
CA ILE A 239 -4.96 0.13 3.72
C ILE A 239 -4.44 1.37 2.98
N PRO A 240 -4.53 1.40 1.63
CA PRO A 240 -3.91 2.45 0.81
C PRO A 240 -4.70 3.77 0.77
N TYR A 241 -5.77 3.90 1.54
CA TYR A 241 -6.64 5.08 1.60
C TYR A 241 -6.22 6.05 2.70
N ILE A 242 -6.83 7.24 2.68
CA ILE A 242 -6.78 8.16 3.81
C ILE A 242 -7.43 7.47 5.01
N SER A 243 -6.76 7.49 6.15
CA SER A 243 -7.23 6.85 7.36
C SER A 243 -8.58 7.43 7.82
N ASP A 244 -9.48 6.56 8.31
CA ASP A 244 -10.78 6.92 8.84
C ASP A 244 -10.73 7.73 10.14
N ALA A 245 -9.58 7.81 10.78
CA ALA A 245 -9.40 8.53 12.04
C ALA A 245 -8.02 9.20 12.14
N VAL A 246 -7.96 10.24 12.97
CA VAL A 246 -6.73 10.94 13.32
C VAL A 246 -6.28 10.48 14.71
N PRO A 247 -4.98 10.22 14.92
CA PRO A 247 -3.89 10.22 13.95
C PRO A 247 -3.92 8.99 13.03
N GLY A 248 -3.72 9.25 11.78
CA GLY A 248 -3.76 8.44 10.58
C GLY A 248 -3.36 6.96 10.64
N TRP A 249 -2.52 6.61 9.69
CA TRP A 249 -2.17 5.23 9.37
C TRP A 249 -1.27 4.56 10.41
N PHE A 250 -1.29 3.23 10.40
CA PHE A 250 -0.25 2.42 11.01
C PHE A 250 1.09 2.68 10.29
N GLN A 251 2.04 3.25 11.00
CA GLN A 251 3.42 3.38 10.57
C GLN A 251 4.25 2.28 11.24
N ALA A 252 4.38 1.17 10.54
CA ALA A 252 5.05 0.00 11.06
C ALA A 252 6.55 0.24 11.24
N ALA A 253 7.10 -0.26 12.34
CA ALA A 253 8.53 -0.38 12.57
C ALA A 253 8.88 -1.82 12.94
N LEU A 254 9.94 -2.35 12.34
CA LEU A 254 10.51 -3.66 12.62
C LEU A 254 11.82 -3.51 13.40
N ALA A 255 12.00 -4.31 14.44
CA ALA A 255 13.27 -4.44 15.14
C ALA A 255 13.65 -5.92 15.24
N LEU A 256 14.89 -6.26 14.90
CA LEU A 256 15.45 -7.60 15.08
C LEU A 256 16.31 -7.65 16.33
N ARG A 257 16.04 -8.62 17.20
CA ARG A 257 16.82 -8.85 18.42
C ARG A 257 17.49 -10.21 18.40
N ASP A 258 18.71 -10.27 18.95
CA ASP A 258 19.44 -11.51 19.18
C ASP A 258 18.94 -12.27 20.43
N SER A 259 19.55 -13.40 20.72
CA SER A 259 19.23 -14.24 21.88
C SER A 259 19.46 -13.56 23.25
N ALA A 260 20.29 -12.53 23.30
CA ALA A 260 20.52 -11.70 24.48
C ALA A 260 19.50 -10.55 24.62
N GLY A 261 18.59 -10.40 23.66
CA GLY A 261 17.61 -9.33 23.59
C GLY A 261 18.17 -8.01 23.07
N LYS A 262 19.42 -7.98 22.61
CA LYS A 262 20.03 -6.81 22.00
C LYS A 262 19.42 -6.59 20.60
N GLU A 263 19.05 -5.35 20.30
CA GLU A 263 18.66 -4.94 18.95
C GLU A 263 19.87 -4.96 18.02
N VAL A 264 19.78 -5.74 16.95
CA VAL A 264 20.85 -5.96 15.98
C VAL A 264 20.55 -5.33 14.64
N ASP A 265 19.26 -5.05 14.36
CA ASP A 265 18.83 -4.31 13.18
C ASP A 265 17.46 -3.70 13.38
N TYR A 266 17.13 -2.64 12.60
CA TYR A 266 15.89 -1.88 12.69
C TYR A 266 15.50 -1.31 11.32
N ALA A 267 14.20 -1.31 11.00
CA ALA A 267 13.64 -0.67 9.81
C ALA A 267 12.26 -0.09 10.11
N ASP A 268 11.99 1.15 9.68
CA ASP A 268 10.67 1.82 9.77
C ASP A 268 10.13 2.26 8.41
N HIS A 269 10.87 1.99 7.35
CA HIS A 269 10.52 2.21 5.95
C HIS A 269 11.48 1.41 5.06
N TYR A 270 11.21 1.37 3.77
CA TYR A 270 12.15 0.85 2.77
C TYR A 270 12.24 1.81 1.59
N SER A 271 13.42 2.43 1.37
CA SER A 271 13.62 3.43 0.32
C SER A 271 12.59 4.57 0.43
N PHE A 272 11.64 4.68 -0.51
CA PHE A 272 10.56 5.69 -0.51
C PHE A 272 9.19 5.11 -0.14
N HIS A 273 9.15 3.86 0.30
CA HIS A 273 7.94 3.14 0.71
C HIS A 273 7.82 3.15 2.24
N PRO A 274 6.64 3.44 2.78
CA PRO A 274 6.45 3.54 4.23
C PRO A 274 6.47 2.18 4.95
N ASP A 275 6.30 1.07 4.22
CA ASP A 275 6.31 -0.27 4.80
C ASP A 275 7.76 -0.77 4.92
N PRO A 276 8.19 -1.23 6.12
CA PRO A 276 9.58 -1.57 6.34
C PRO A 276 9.98 -2.91 5.74
N VAL A 277 11.22 -2.96 5.23
CA VAL A 277 11.91 -4.19 4.84
C VAL A 277 13.26 -4.22 5.53
N LEU A 278 13.56 -5.35 6.19
CA LEU A 278 14.80 -5.57 6.92
C LEU A 278 15.55 -6.75 6.32
N TYR A 279 16.87 -6.61 6.18
CA TYR A 279 17.78 -7.67 5.77
C TYR A 279 18.89 -7.83 6.79
N TYR A 280 19.13 -9.06 7.26
CA TYR A 280 20.18 -9.34 8.22
C TYR A 280 20.84 -10.68 7.96
N GLU A 281 22.18 -10.70 7.87
CA GLU A 281 22.94 -11.94 7.83
C GLU A 281 23.23 -12.43 9.25
N ILE A 282 22.73 -13.59 9.59
CA ILE A 282 22.80 -14.18 10.92
C ILE A 282 24.25 -14.52 11.27
N PRO A 283 24.87 -13.89 12.30
CA PRO A 283 26.29 -14.10 12.62
C PRO A 283 26.57 -15.38 13.42
N ALA A 284 25.57 -15.93 14.11
CA ALA A 284 25.69 -17.11 14.96
C ALA A 284 24.36 -17.86 15.06
N ASP A 285 24.44 -19.20 15.24
CA ASP A 285 23.26 -20.01 15.54
C ASP A 285 22.57 -19.51 16.82
N GLY A 286 21.25 -19.45 16.81
CA GLY A 286 20.51 -19.01 18.00
C GLY A 286 19.03 -18.72 17.77
N GLN A 287 18.42 -18.23 18.85
CA GLN A 287 17.05 -17.71 18.82
C GLN A 287 17.11 -16.21 18.55
N TYR A 288 16.34 -15.78 17.58
CA TYR A 288 16.16 -14.36 17.26
C TYR A 288 14.69 -13.97 17.43
N THR A 289 14.43 -12.70 17.64
CA THR A 289 13.07 -12.18 17.80
C THR A 289 12.87 -11.00 16.87
N ILE A 290 11.86 -11.08 15.99
CA ILE A 290 11.38 -9.92 15.24
C ILE A 290 10.26 -9.26 16.05
N GLU A 291 10.36 -7.94 16.22
CA GLU A 291 9.35 -7.09 16.84
C GLU A 291 8.70 -6.23 15.78
N ILE A 292 7.39 -5.99 15.93
CA ILE A 292 6.65 -4.99 15.15
C ILE A 292 5.82 -4.13 16.08
N HIS A 293 5.84 -2.82 15.84
CA HIS A 293 5.02 -1.84 16.55
C HIS A 293 4.73 -0.63 15.67
N ASP A 294 3.80 0.23 16.08
CA ASP A 294 3.63 1.54 15.46
C ASP A 294 4.73 2.50 15.92
N SER A 295 5.28 3.33 15.03
CA SER A 295 6.43 4.21 15.28
C SER A 295 6.28 5.12 16.53
N ILE A 296 5.05 5.46 16.92
CA ILE A 296 4.73 6.21 18.13
C ILE A 296 3.77 5.47 19.07
N TYR A 297 3.73 4.12 18.95
CA TYR A 297 2.97 3.20 19.82
C TYR A 297 1.46 3.42 19.84
N ARG A 298 0.88 3.89 18.73
CA ARG A 298 -0.56 3.86 18.51
C ARG A 298 -1.01 2.44 18.24
N GLY A 299 -2.31 2.26 18.12
CA GLY A 299 -2.90 0.98 17.72
C GLY A 299 -4.40 1.08 17.63
N ARG A 300 -4.96 0.22 16.82
CA ARG A 300 -6.39 0.09 16.56
C ARG A 300 -6.66 -1.20 15.80
N GLU A 301 -7.90 -1.61 15.69
CA GLU A 301 -8.29 -2.82 14.96
C GLU A 301 -7.91 -2.75 13.47
N ASP A 302 -7.84 -1.56 12.88
CA ASP A 302 -7.38 -1.33 11.50
C ASP A 302 -5.85 -1.24 11.34
N PHE A 303 -5.09 -1.37 12.43
CA PHE A 303 -3.63 -1.47 12.38
C PHE A 303 -3.22 -2.92 12.09
N VAL A 304 -3.64 -3.41 10.93
CA VAL A 304 -3.35 -4.76 10.45
C VAL A 304 -1.99 -4.82 9.76
N TYR A 305 -1.32 -5.96 9.87
CA TYR A 305 -0.05 -6.21 9.18
C TYR A 305 0.09 -7.66 8.72
N ARG A 306 0.96 -7.85 7.73
CA ARG A 306 1.46 -9.14 7.28
C ARG A 306 2.98 -9.04 7.19
N ILE A 307 3.71 -9.93 7.87
CA ILE A 307 5.17 -10.01 7.80
C ILE A 307 5.55 -11.30 7.08
N GLN A 308 6.19 -11.21 5.94
CA GLN A 308 6.88 -12.32 5.31
C GLN A 308 8.28 -12.42 5.91
N LEU A 309 8.66 -13.57 6.47
CA LEU A 309 9.90 -13.75 7.20
C LEU A 309 10.61 -15.03 6.79
N GLY A 310 11.87 -14.94 6.41
CA GLY A 310 12.69 -16.09 5.99
C GLY A 310 13.84 -15.71 5.07
N GLU A 311 14.48 -16.69 4.42
CA GLU A 311 15.44 -16.46 3.33
C GLU A 311 14.67 -16.22 2.02
N LEU A 312 14.05 -15.04 1.89
CA LEU A 312 13.18 -14.70 0.79
C LEU A 312 13.93 -13.91 -0.29
N PRO A 313 13.66 -14.12 -1.58
CA PRO A 313 14.20 -13.29 -2.63
C PRO A 313 13.61 -11.88 -2.53
N PHE A 314 14.46 -10.86 -2.58
CA PHE A 314 14.06 -9.47 -2.58
C PHE A 314 14.94 -8.65 -3.52
N VAL A 315 14.33 -7.92 -4.46
CA VAL A 315 15.01 -7.04 -5.40
C VAL A 315 15.15 -5.65 -4.81
N THR A 316 16.38 -5.17 -4.68
CA THR A 316 16.69 -3.80 -4.23
C THR A 316 16.87 -2.83 -5.38
N GLY A 317 17.11 -3.32 -6.60
CA GLY A 317 17.25 -2.49 -7.78
C GLY A 317 17.46 -3.30 -9.05
N ILE A 318 17.24 -2.64 -10.18
CA ILE A 318 17.44 -3.20 -11.52
C ILE A 318 18.24 -2.23 -12.39
N PHE A 319 18.94 -2.76 -13.39
CA PHE A 319 19.58 -1.96 -14.42
C PHE A 319 19.64 -2.67 -15.77
N PRO A 320 19.23 -2.01 -16.87
CA PRO A 320 18.62 -0.68 -16.92
C PRO A 320 17.24 -0.62 -16.25
N LEU A 321 16.78 0.59 -15.89
CA LEU A 321 15.48 0.82 -15.25
C LEU A 321 14.29 0.65 -16.22
N GLY A 322 14.54 0.15 -17.43
CA GLY A 322 13.51 -0.05 -18.44
C GLY A 322 14.09 -0.47 -19.77
N GLY A 323 13.23 -0.52 -20.80
CA GLY A 323 13.61 -0.98 -22.12
C GLY A 323 12.67 -0.53 -23.23
N LYS A 324 13.02 -0.85 -24.48
CA LYS A 324 12.21 -0.53 -25.64
C LYS A 324 11.02 -1.49 -25.74
N ALA A 325 9.85 -0.96 -26.07
CA ALA A 325 8.62 -1.74 -26.27
C ALA A 325 8.82 -2.86 -27.29
N GLY A 326 8.40 -4.07 -26.93
CA GLY A 326 8.52 -5.27 -27.75
C GLY A 326 9.93 -5.85 -27.89
N ALA A 327 10.95 -5.21 -27.32
CA ALA A 327 12.33 -5.71 -27.32
C ALA A 327 12.64 -6.45 -26.01
N ARG A 328 13.44 -7.52 -26.13
CA ARG A 328 13.97 -8.23 -24.96
C ARG A 328 15.16 -7.48 -24.40
N THR A 329 15.02 -6.94 -23.22
CA THR A 329 16.08 -6.19 -22.51
C THR A 329 16.76 -7.09 -21.50
N ALA A 330 18.09 -7.19 -21.55
CA ALA A 330 18.86 -7.85 -20.51
C ALA A 330 18.96 -6.90 -19.30
N VAL A 331 18.48 -7.37 -18.16
CA VAL A 331 18.40 -6.60 -16.91
C VAL A 331 19.30 -7.24 -15.88
N GLU A 332 20.23 -6.47 -15.34
CA GLU A 332 20.96 -6.80 -14.12
C GLU A 332 20.02 -6.60 -12.94
N VAL A 333 19.94 -7.57 -12.04
CA VAL A 333 19.08 -7.53 -10.85
C VAL A 333 19.95 -7.58 -9.62
N LYS A 334 19.80 -6.60 -8.74
CA LYS A 334 20.48 -6.50 -7.45
C LYS A 334 19.47 -6.78 -6.35
N GLY A 335 19.90 -7.46 -5.29
CA GLY A 335 19.04 -7.78 -4.15
C GLY A 335 19.55 -8.92 -3.29
N TRP A 336 18.68 -9.41 -2.42
CA TRP A 336 18.97 -10.44 -1.45
C TRP A 336 18.34 -11.78 -1.86
N ASN A 337 19.04 -12.88 -1.62
CA ASN A 337 18.56 -14.25 -1.86
C ASN A 337 18.05 -14.50 -3.29
N LEU A 338 18.55 -13.76 -4.27
CA LEU A 338 18.11 -13.88 -5.66
C LEU A 338 18.70 -15.16 -6.29
N PRO A 339 17.89 -15.92 -7.06
CA PRO A 339 18.38 -17.11 -7.75
C PRO A 339 19.28 -16.76 -8.95
N SER A 340 19.16 -15.56 -9.50
CA SER A 340 19.98 -15.07 -10.62
C SER A 340 20.17 -13.56 -10.54
N PRO A 341 21.39 -13.05 -10.79
CA PRO A 341 21.67 -11.61 -10.85
C PRO A 341 21.31 -11.00 -12.22
N ARG A 342 20.83 -11.79 -13.18
CA ARG A 342 20.47 -11.33 -14.53
C ARG A 342 19.18 -11.96 -14.98
N LEU A 343 18.34 -11.15 -15.56
CA LEU A 343 17.04 -11.54 -16.14
C LEU A 343 16.88 -10.87 -17.50
N ALA A 344 15.86 -11.27 -18.22
CA ALA A 344 15.48 -10.63 -19.46
C ALA A 344 14.01 -10.24 -19.40
N GLU A 345 13.75 -8.96 -19.46
CA GLU A 345 12.41 -8.40 -19.45
C GLU A 345 12.00 -7.92 -20.84
N THR A 346 10.71 -8.01 -21.13
CA THR A 346 10.12 -7.52 -22.37
C THR A 346 8.95 -6.60 -22.04
N GLY A 347 9.18 -5.31 -22.16
CA GLY A 347 8.13 -4.31 -21.97
C GLY A 347 7.05 -4.42 -23.06
N LYS A 348 5.78 -4.34 -22.68
CA LYS A 348 4.64 -4.53 -23.58
C LYS A 348 4.23 -3.24 -24.26
N ALA A 349 3.94 -2.22 -23.47
CA ALA A 349 3.43 -0.93 -23.94
C ALA A 349 4.19 0.24 -23.32
N LYS A 350 4.23 1.39 -23.99
CA LYS A 350 4.81 2.62 -23.45
C LYS A 350 4.17 2.97 -22.11
N GLY A 351 5.00 3.23 -21.10
CA GLY A 351 4.59 3.55 -19.73
C GLY A 351 5.50 2.90 -18.69
N VAL A 352 5.04 2.82 -17.45
CA VAL A 352 5.73 2.10 -16.38
C VAL A 352 4.96 0.82 -16.07
N GLU A 353 5.62 -0.31 -16.23
CA GLU A 353 5.11 -1.64 -15.88
C GLU A 353 5.73 -2.08 -14.54
N LEU A 354 4.98 -2.85 -13.75
CA LEU A 354 5.52 -3.53 -12.58
C LEU A 354 5.98 -4.93 -12.99
N VAL A 355 7.22 -5.24 -12.76
CA VAL A 355 7.82 -6.56 -13.02
C VAL A 355 8.26 -7.18 -11.70
N SER A 356 8.14 -8.50 -11.57
CA SER A 356 8.56 -9.25 -10.39
C SER A 356 9.69 -10.21 -10.74
N PRO A 357 10.94 -9.72 -10.84
CA PRO A 357 12.07 -10.55 -11.20
C PRO A 357 12.24 -11.71 -10.21
N ALA A 358 12.45 -12.91 -10.73
CA ALA A 358 12.68 -14.10 -9.89
C ALA A 358 11.55 -14.41 -8.88
N ASN A 359 10.29 -14.03 -9.17
CA ASN A 359 9.14 -14.15 -8.26
C ASN A 359 9.35 -13.42 -6.91
N SER A 360 10.09 -12.31 -6.93
CA SER A 360 10.31 -11.42 -5.78
C SER A 360 9.25 -10.32 -5.70
N ASN A 361 9.54 -9.26 -4.92
CA ASN A 361 8.77 -8.03 -4.91
C ASN A 361 8.67 -7.41 -6.33
N ALA A 362 7.59 -6.69 -6.58
CA ALA A 362 7.43 -5.94 -7.82
C ALA A 362 8.32 -4.69 -7.82
N VAL A 363 8.95 -4.41 -8.96
CA VAL A 363 9.75 -3.20 -9.18
C VAL A 363 9.32 -2.51 -10.48
N PRO A 364 9.39 -1.17 -10.56
CA PRO A 364 9.02 -0.44 -11.76
C PRO A 364 10.01 -0.65 -12.90
N PHE A 365 9.47 -0.86 -14.11
CA PHE A 365 10.22 -1.01 -15.35
C PHE A 365 9.63 -0.07 -16.41
N ALA A 366 10.38 0.95 -16.83
CA ALA A 366 9.89 1.94 -17.79
C ALA A 366 10.04 1.46 -19.23
N VAL A 367 8.94 1.50 -19.98
CA VAL A 367 8.89 1.08 -21.39
C VAL A 367 8.70 2.29 -22.28
N ASP A 368 9.50 2.41 -23.35
CA ASP A 368 9.38 3.48 -24.34
C ASP A 368 9.57 2.93 -25.77
N THR A 369 9.24 3.73 -26.77
CA THR A 369 9.38 3.37 -28.19
C THR A 369 10.65 3.94 -28.81
N LEU A 370 11.31 4.88 -28.16
CA LEU A 370 12.52 5.54 -28.65
C LEU A 370 13.73 4.60 -28.69
N PRO A 371 14.75 4.89 -29.53
CA PRO A 371 16.03 4.19 -29.48
C PRO A 371 16.69 4.33 -28.10
N GLU A 372 17.36 3.27 -27.66
CA GLU A 372 18.05 3.23 -26.39
C GLU A 372 19.56 3.12 -26.56
N ALA A 373 20.29 3.71 -25.61
CA ALA A 373 21.74 3.61 -25.51
C ALA A 373 22.11 3.36 -24.03
N LEU A 374 23.26 2.75 -23.82
CA LEU A 374 23.90 2.70 -22.51
C LEU A 374 24.87 3.87 -22.40
N GLU A 375 24.98 4.40 -21.22
CA GLU A 375 26.05 5.29 -20.83
C GLU A 375 27.42 4.64 -21.07
N LYS A 376 28.41 5.47 -21.35
CA LYS A 376 29.80 5.02 -21.58
C LYS A 376 30.75 5.89 -20.82
N GLU A 377 31.39 5.33 -19.84
CA GLU A 377 32.44 5.95 -19.04
C GLU A 377 33.84 5.89 -19.71
N PRO A 378 34.75 6.85 -19.41
CA PRO A 378 34.48 8.06 -18.64
C PRO A 378 33.78 9.14 -19.47
N ASN A 379 32.82 9.86 -18.86
CA ASN A 379 32.07 10.95 -19.49
C ASN A 379 31.88 12.18 -18.59
N ASP A 380 32.74 12.36 -17.57
CA ASP A 380 32.61 13.37 -16.50
C ASP A 380 32.84 14.82 -16.99
N ARG A 381 33.33 15.06 -18.23
CA ARG A 381 33.74 16.38 -18.74
C ARG A 381 33.34 16.57 -20.19
N THR A 382 33.28 17.81 -20.63
CA THR A 382 32.96 18.15 -22.03
C THR A 382 33.92 17.54 -23.05
N GLN A 383 35.20 17.31 -22.67
CA GLN A 383 36.22 16.70 -23.57
C GLN A 383 35.93 15.22 -23.86
N ASN A 384 35.38 14.50 -22.90
CA ASN A 384 35.03 13.09 -23.02
C ASN A 384 33.50 12.84 -23.03
N ALA A 385 32.71 13.90 -23.22
CA ALA A 385 31.27 13.84 -23.29
C ALA A 385 30.79 12.82 -24.33
N GLN A 386 29.88 11.91 -23.91
CA GLN A 386 29.30 10.94 -24.81
C GLN A 386 28.44 11.63 -25.88
N LYS A 387 28.71 11.35 -27.16
CA LYS A 387 27.92 11.90 -28.26
C LYS A 387 26.62 11.16 -28.43
N LEU A 388 25.50 11.89 -28.42
CA LEU A 388 24.16 11.38 -28.63
C LEU A 388 23.68 11.63 -30.07
N LYS A 389 22.93 10.68 -30.59
CA LYS A 389 22.15 10.82 -31.83
C LYS A 389 20.67 10.85 -31.43
N LEU A 390 20.05 12.00 -31.56
CA LEU A 390 18.65 12.21 -31.16
C LEU A 390 17.65 11.60 -32.18
N PRO A 391 16.48 11.11 -31.76
CA PRO A 391 16.06 10.96 -30.37
C PRO A 391 16.70 9.73 -29.71
N VAL A 392 16.89 9.76 -28.39
CA VAL A 392 17.48 8.64 -27.65
C VAL A 392 17.06 8.64 -26.17
N ILE A 393 17.01 7.47 -25.57
CA ILE A 393 16.99 7.27 -24.12
C ILE A 393 18.33 6.67 -23.70
N VAL A 394 19.06 7.35 -22.84
CA VAL A 394 20.30 6.85 -22.24
C VAL A 394 20.00 6.22 -20.91
N ASN A 395 20.40 4.98 -20.72
CA ASN A 395 20.38 4.29 -19.43
C ASN A 395 21.77 4.39 -18.81
N GLY A 396 21.89 5.01 -17.65
CA GLY A 396 23.16 5.23 -16.97
C GLY A 396 23.05 5.19 -15.46
N ARG A 397 24.18 5.46 -14.78
CA ARG A 397 24.29 5.54 -13.32
C ARG A 397 25.21 6.69 -12.94
N ILE A 398 24.87 7.42 -11.88
CA ILE A 398 25.85 8.27 -11.19
C ILE A 398 26.67 7.33 -10.30
N ASN A 399 27.86 6.93 -10.81
CA ASN A 399 28.60 5.76 -10.33
C ASN A 399 29.24 5.94 -8.95
N ARG A 400 29.50 7.18 -8.51
CA ARG A 400 30.16 7.52 -7.25
C ARG A 400 29.72 8.89 -6.73
N PRO A 401 29.90 9.19 -5.45
CA PRO A 401 29.64 10.53 -4.92
C PRO A 401 30.42 11.61 -5.67
N GLY A 402 29.72 12.67 -6.07
CA GLY A 402 30.28 13.78 -6.85
C GLY A 402 30.49 13.49 -8.34
N ASP A 403 30.01 12.38 -8.84
CA ASP A 403 30.02 12.02 -10.25
C ASP A 403 29.07 12.90 -11.07
N GLN A 404 29.40 13.07 -12.35
CA GLN A 404 28.62 13.88 -13.27
C GLN A 404 28.76 13.33 -14.69
N ASP A 405 27.65 12.96 -15.29
CA ASP A 405 27.60 12.47 -16.66
C ASP A 405 27.41 13.60 -17.65
N VAL A 406 28.27 13.68 -18.64
CA VAL A 406 28.20 14.71 -19.67
C VAL A 406 27.90 14.09 -21.02
N PHE A 407 26.83 14.57 -21.62
CA PHE A 407 26.40 14.21 -22.95
C PHE A 407 26.49 15.38 -23.88
N ARG A 408 26.75 15.12 -25.19
CA ARG A 408 26.75 16.16 -26.22
C ARG A 408 25.90 15.77 -27.40
N PHE A 409 25.24 16.74 -28.00
CA PHE A 409 24.46 16.56 -29.22
C PHE A 409 24.56 17.81 -30.11
N ASP A 410 24.35 17.61 -31.41
CA ASP A 410 24.33 18.71 -32.37
C ASP A 410 22.86 19.05 -32.69
N ALA A 411 22.53 20.35 -32.76
CA ALA A 411 21.20 20.84 -33.05
C ALA A 411 21.22 22.12 -33.91
N LYS A 412 20.05 22.46 -34.47
CA LYS A 412 19.85 23.68 -35.28
C LYS A 412 19.28 24.81 -34.44
N ALA A 413 19.41 26.03 -34.93
CA ALA A 413 18.68 27.16 -34.36
C ALA A 413 17.14 26.91 -34.47
N GLY A 414 16.43 27.11 -33.38
CA GLY A 414 15.00 26.93 -33.31
C GLY A 414 14.54 25.50 -33.02
N ASP A 415 15.43 24.50 -33.00
CA ASP A 415 15.08 23.15 -32.53
C ASP A 415 14.61 23.23 -31.07
N GLU A 416 13.49 22.61 -30.78
CA GLU A 416 13.01 22.45 -29.41
C GLU A 416 13.43 21.08 -28.89
N ILE A 417 14.07 21.08 -27.74
CA ILE A 417 14.64 19.86 -27.13
C ILE A 417 14.01 19.64 -25.75
N VAL A 418 13.67 18.39 -25.48
CA VAL A 418 13.30 17.90 -24.17
C VAL A 418 14.41 16.97 -23.67
N ALA A 419 14.94 17.30 -22.49
CA ALA A 419 15.79 16.43 -21.69
C ALA A 419 15.04 16.10 -20.41
N GLU A 420 14.74 14.83 -20.16
CA GLU A 420 13.94 14.37 -19.00
C GLU A 420 14.57 13.14 -18.38
N VAL A 421 14.78 13.20 -17.07
CA VAL A 421 15.23 12.07 -16.26
C VAL A 421 14.02 11.30 -15.74
N MET A 422 14.13 9.98 -15.71
CA MET A 422 13.31 9.08 -14.93
C MET A 422 14.24 8.27 -14.02
N ALA A 423 14.22 8.55 -12.74
CA ALA A 423 15.00 7.91 -11.70
C ALA A 423 14.16 7.68 -10.43
N ARG A 424 13.79 8.74 -9.72
CA ARG A 424 12.97 8.66 -8.50
C ARG A 424 11.62 8.00 -8.76
N ARG A 425 11.00 8.27 -9.88
CA ARG A 425 9.75 7.62 -10.32
C ARG A 425 9.91 6.12 -10.62
N LEU A 426 11.14 5.62 -10.66
CA LEU A 426 11.51 4.22 -10.87
C LEU A 426 12.26 3.63 -9.67
N ASP A 427 12.02 4.17 -8.47
CA ASP A 427 12.61 3.76 -7.19
C ASP A 427 14.14 3.91 -7.08
N SER A 428 14.78 4.63 -8.01
CA SER A 428 16.19 4.99 -7.89
C SER A 428 16.39 6.06 -6.80
N PRO A 429 17.43 5.97 -5.96
CA PRO A 429 17.72 6.99 -4.96
C PRO A 429 18.22 8.31 -5.54
N LEU A 430 18.51 8.38 -6.83
CA LEU A 430 19.00 9.57 -7.51
C LEU A 430 18.01 10.74 -7.38
N ASP A 431 18.51 11.86 -6.89
CA ASP A 431 17.88 13.17 -6.88
C ASP A 431 18.53 14.00 -7.99
N SER A 432 17.95 13.94 -9.20
CA SER A 432 18.65 14.37 -10.41
C SER A 432 18.71 15.88 -10.58
N ILE A 433 19.83 16.40 -11.06
CA ILE A 433 19.97 17.77 -11.56
C ILE A 433 20.45 17.76 -13.00
N LEU A 434 19.71 18.43 -13.89
CA LEU A 434 20.08 18.64 -15.28
C LEU A 434 20.55 20.08 -15.52
N ARG A 435 21.64 20.24 -16.26
CA ARG A 435 22.15 21.55 -16.74
C ARG A 435 22.46 21.46 -18.22
N LEU A 436 21.90 22.36 -19.01
CA LEU A 436 22.14 22.47 -20.45
C LEU A 436 22.98 23.69 -20.75
N THR A 437 24.09 23.51 -21.52
CA THR A 437 24.94 24.61 -21.97
C THR A 437 25.11 24.60 -23.50
N ASP A 438 25.49 25.75 -24.07
CA ASP A 438 25.97 25.81 -25.43
C ASP A 438 27.45 25.31 -25.56
N GLY A 439 27.95 25.24 -26.78
CA GLY A 439 29.33 24.81 -27.08
C GLY A 439 30.43 25.72 -26.51
N LYS A 440 30.10 26.90 -25.99
CA LYS A 440 31.02 27.83 -25.34
C LYS A 440 30.94 27.75 -23.82
N GLY A 441 30.11 26.87 -23.28
CA GLY A 441 29.89 26.71 -21.84
C GLY A 441 28.91 27.70 -21.22
N LYS A 442 28.21 28.51 -22.04
CA LYS A 442 27.12 29.37 -21.53
C LYS A 442 25.92 28.50 -21.11
N GLU A 443 25.51 28.63 -19.87
CA GLU A 443 24.33 27.98 -19.34
C GLU A 443 23.07 28.53 -20.00
N LEU A 444 22.21 27.63 -20.44
CA LEU A 444 20.93 27.92 -21.08
C LEU A 444 19.72 27.53 -20.20
N ALA A 445 19.85 26.47 -19.44
CA ALA A 445 18.81 26.01 -18.51
C ALA A 445 19.40 25.09 -17.44
N VAL A 446 18.80 25.12 -16.27
CA VAL A 446 19.04 24.21 -15.13
C VAL A 446 17.68 23.78 -14.56
N ASN A 447 17.55 22.53 -14.18
CA ASN A 447 16.39 22.01 -13.46
C ASN A 447 16.79 20.83 -12.59
N ASP A 448 16.39 20.84 -11.33
CA ASP A 448 16.56 19.74 -10.38
C ASP A 448 15.26 18.99 -10.08
N ASP A 449 14.12 19.69 -10.05
CA ASP A 449 12.81 19.13 -9.79
C ASP A 449 11.82 19.50 -10.90
N THR A 450 10.96 18.57 -11.28
CA THR A 450 9.82 18.90 -12.14
C THR A 450 8.66 19.39 -11.30
N GLU A 451 8.20 20.62 -11.58
CA GLU A 451 6.97 21.18 -11.03
C GLU A 451 5.97 21.46 -12.16
N ASP A 452 4.77 20.88 -12.06
CA ASP A 452 3.65 21.16 -12.95
C ASP A 452 2.36 21.31 -12.13
N LYS A 453 2.00 22.56 -11.82
CA LYS A 453 0.79 22.89 -11.05
C LYS A 453 -0.52 22.49 -11.75
N SER A 454 -0.49 22.23 -13.05
CA SER A 454 -1.64 21.76 -13.83
C SER A 454 -1.85 20.24 -13.75
N ALA A 455 -0.89 19.49 -13.25
CA ALA A 455 -0.94 18.03 -13.18
C ALA A 455 -1.90 17.45 -12.12
N ALA A 456 -2.66 18.29 -11.45
CA ALA A 456 -3.80 18.03 -10.56
C ALA A 456 -3.51 17.12 -9.34
N LEU A 457 -2.96 15.90 -9.51
CA LEU A 457 -2.80 14.93 -8.42
C LEU A 457 -1.37 14.83 -7.89
N LEU A 458 -0.38 14.92 -8.77
CA LEU A 458 1.04 14.94 -8.45
C LEU A 458 1.68 16.07 -9.25
N THR A 459 1.89 17.20 -8.60
CA THR A 459 2.35 18.45 -9.23
C THR A 459 3.85 18.65 -9.17
N HIS A 460 4.57 17.79 -8.46
CA HIS A 460 6.00 17.90 -8.23
C HIS A 460 6.64 16.50 -8.06
N HIS A 461 7.85 16.32 -8.61
CA HIS A 461 8.68 15.14 -8.38
C HIS A 461 10.17 15.47 -8.58
N ALA A 462 11.04 14.70 -7.94
CA ALA A 462 12.50 14.92 -7.91
C ALA A 462 13.24 14.53 -9.19
N ASP A 463 12.55 14.12 -10.26
CA ASP A 463 13.19 13.87 -11.55
C ASP A 463 13.23 15.15 -12.36
N SER A 464 14.40 15.58 -12.78
CA SER A 464 14.62 16.83 -13.49
C SER A 464 14.16 16.79 -14.95
N ARG A 465 13.65 17.92 -15.45
CA ARG A 465 13.20 18.07 -16.84
C ARG A 465 13.49 19.47 -17.39
N ILE A 466 14.11 19.53 -18.55
CA ILE A 466 14.34 20.76 -19.34
C ILE A 466 13.58 20.63 -20.66
N MET A 467 12.83 21.67 -21.02
CA MET A 467 12.25 21.84 -22.36
C MET A 467 12.61 23.24 -22.84
N LEU A 468 13.39 23.33 -23.92
CA LEU A 468 13.95 24.59 -24.37
C LEU A 468 14.08 24.65 -25.90
N LYS A 469 13.73 25.80 -26.47
CA LYS A 469 14.01 26.15 -27.86
C LYS A 469 15.43 26.68 -27.98
N LEU A 470 16.27 26.02 -28.77
CA LEU A 470 17.70 26.31 -28.88
C LEU A 470 17.96 27.58 -29.70
N PRO A 471 18.85 28.48 -29.22
CA PRO A 471 19.03 29.81 -29.84
C PRO A 471 19.86 29.80 -31.12
N ALA A 472 20.70 28.81 -31.33
CA ALA A 472 21.66 28.79 -32.44
C ALA A 472 21.91 27.37 -32.94
N LYS A 473 22.46 27.25 -34.15
CA LYS A 473 23.06 26.01 -34.65
C LYS A 473 24.37 25.76 -33.93
N GLY A 474 24.55 24.56 -33.36
CA GLY A 474 25.84 24.22 -32.69
C GLY A 474 25.78 22.89 -31.94
N THR A 475 26.90 22.66 -31.23
CA THR A 475 26.99 21.55 -30.27
C THR A 475 26.53 22.04 -28.91
N TYR A 476 25.74 21.22 -28.21
CA TYR A 476 25.23 21.47 -26.87
C TYR A 476 25.70 20.38 -25.91
N TYR A 477 25.87 20.74 -24.65
CA TYR A 477 26.27 19.82 -23.59
C TYR A 477 25.19 19.75 -22.53
N LEU A 478 24.83 18.53 -22.16
CA LEU A 478 23.90 18.22 -21.10
C LEU A 478 24.66 17.53 -19.99
N PHE A 479 24.54 18.07 -18.78
CA PHE A 479 25.15 17.55 -17.56
C PHE A 479 24.07 16.98 -16.67
N LEU A 480 24.30 15.77 -16.18
CA LEU A 480 23.43 15.08 -15.24
C LEU A 480 24.25 14.70 -14.00
N ALA A 481 23.74 15.02 -12.82
CA ALA A 481 24.37 14.69 -11.55
C ALA A 481 23.29 14.44 -10.48
N ASP A 482 23.71 14.00 -9.30
CA ASP A 482 22.86 13.98 -8.10
C ASP A 482 22.91 15.35 -7.40
N ALA A 483 21.76 15.95 -7.09
CA ALA A 483 21.65 17.27 -6.47
C ALA A 483 22.29 17.32 -5.07
N GLN A 484 22.40 16.19 -4.38
CA GLN A 484 23.04 16.04 -3.08
C GLN A 484 24.49 15.54 -3.17
N HIS A 485 25.06 15.45 -4.39
CA HIS A 485 26.40 14.91 -4.66
C HIS A 485 26.62 13.47 -4.17
N LYS A 486 25.55 12.68 -4.09
CA LYS A 486 25.62 11.26 -3.83
C LYS A 486 25.85 10.49 -5.13
N GLY A 487 26.01 9.17 -5.04
CA GLY A 487 26.21 8.29 -6.18
C GLY A 487 26.56 6.89 -5.73
N GLY A 488 26.47 5.95 -6.64
CA GLY A 488 26.72 4.54 -6.38
C GLY A 488 25.97 3.62 -7.34
N PRO A 489 26.11 2.32 -7.19
CA PRO A 489 25.52 1.34 -8.12
C PRO A 489 23.99 1.34 -8.15
N ASP A 490 23.33 1.97 -7.17
CA ASP A 490 21.87 2.08 -7.08
C ASP A 490 21.33 3.39 -7.70
N TYR A 491 22.22 4.36 -8.03
CA TYR A 491 21.86 5.66 -8.57
C TYR A 491 21.65 5.61 -10.09
N ALA A 492 20.81 4.69 -10.53
CA ALA A 492 20.50 4.49 -11.93
C ALA A 492 19.49 5.52 -12.44
N TYR A 493 19.55 5.80 -13.76
CA TYR A 493 18.63 6.71 -14.44
C TYR A 493 18.30 6.27 -15.86
N ARG A 494 17.22 6.83 -16.39
CA ARG A 494 16.89 6.88 -17.83
C ARG A 494 16.78 8.34 -18.23
N LEU A 495 17.66 8.80 -19.11
CA LEU A 495 17.67 10.14 -19.65
C LEU A 495 17.11 10.14 -21.06
N ARG A 496 15.93 10.68 -21.26
CA ARG A 496 15.36 10.97 -22.58
C ARG A 496 15.94 12.29 -23.10
N VAL A 497 16.51 12.27 -24.32
CA VAL A 497 16.86 13.48 -25.07
C VAL A 497 16.22 13.39 -26.46
N SER A 498 15.25 14.25 -26.72
CA SER A 498 14.46 14.21 -27.96
C SER A 498 13.87 15.56 -28.32
N HIS A 499 13.34 15.70 -29.54
CA HIS A 499 12.31 16.71 -29.79
C HIS A 499 11.06 16.41 -28.94
N PRO A 500 10.19 17.40 -28.67
CA PRO A 500 8.94 17.17 -28.00
C PRO A 500 8.19 15.98 -28.61
N GLN A 501 7.64 15.14 -27.73
CA GLN A 501 6.77 14.01 -28.07
C GLN A 501 5.39 14.30 -27.47
N PRO A 502 4.54 15.12 -28.13
CA PRO A 502 3.25 15.50 -27.57
C PRO A 502 2.43 14.27 -27.21
N ASP A 503 2.05 14.17 -25.96
CA ASP A 503 1.36 13.01 -25.38
C ASP A 503 0.48 13.47 -24.20
N PHE A 504 -0.37 12.60 -23.69
CA PHE A 504 -1.14 12.86 -22.50
C PHE A 504 -1.31 11.61 -21.64
N GLU A 505 -1.54 11.82 -20.37
CA GLU A 505 -1.89 10.80 -19.40
C GLU A 505 -3.25 11.13 -18.78
N LEU A 506 -4.08 10.13 -18.53
CA LEU A 506 -5.36 10.31 -17.85
C LEU A 506 -5.29 9.70 -16.46
N ARG A 507 -5.77 10.43 -15.47
CA ARG A 507 -6.03 9.95 -14.12
C ARG A 507 -7.49 10.17 -13.76
N VAL A 508 -8.06 9.22 -13.04
CA VAL A 508 -9.48 9.25 -12.68
C VAL A 508 -9.62 9.23 -11.17
N THR A 509 -10.48 10.12 -10.65
CA THR A 509 -10.84 10.14 -9.23
C THR A 509 -12.36 10.15 -9.07
N PRO A 510 -12.88 9.33 -8.13
CA PRO A 510 -12.20 8.32 -7.32
C PRO A 510 -11.76 7.10 -8.15
N SER A 511 -10.79 6.33 -7.66
CA SER A 511 -10.31 5.10 -8.31
C SER A 511 -11.30 3.93 -8.22
N GLY A 512 -12.23 3.97 -7.27
CA GLY A 512 -13.34 3.03 -7.13
C GLY A 512 -14.66 3.76 -7.08
N ILE A 513 -15.64 3.31 -7.85
CA ILE A 513 -16.95 3.95 -7.95
C ILE A 513 -18.01 3.01 -7.39
N ASN A 514 -18.81 3.51 -6.45
CA ASN A 514 -20.00 2.86 -5.95
C ASN A 514 -21.23 3.60 -6.45
N ALA A 515 -22.06 2.93 -7.23
CA ALA A 515 -23.28 3.50 -7.79
C ALA A 515 -24.49 2.61 -7.45
N ARG A 516 -25.62 3.23 -7.08
CA ARG A 516 -26.90 2.55 -7.05
C ARG A 516 -27.45 2.46 -8.47
N SER A 517 -28.24 1.42 -8.75
CA SER A 517 -28.94 1.31 -10.03
C SER A 517 -29.77 2.57 -10.30
N GLY A 518 -29.65 3.14 -11.51
CA GLY A 518 -30.31 4.38 -11.92
C GLY A 518 -29.71 5.66 -11.36
N ALA A 519 -28.58 5.62 -10.63
CA ALA A 519 -27.90 6.81 -10.13
C ALA A 519 -26.87 7.34 -11.12
N THR A 520 -26.67 8.67 -11.12
CA THR A 520 -25.58 9.33 -11.83
C THR A 520 -24.49 9.69 -10.82
N ILE A 521 -23.26 9.23 -11.06
CA ILE A 521 -22.10 9.49 -10.21
C ILE A 521 -21.11 10.38 -10.97
N PRO A 522 -20.70 11.53 -10.41
CA PRO A 522 -19.66 12.35 -11.01
C PRO A 522 -18.30 11.69 -10.86
N VAL A 523 -17.52 11.70 -11.94
CA VAL A 523 -16.15 11.20 -12.00
C VAL A 523 -15.27 12.31 -12.55
N ALA A 524 -14.19 12.65 -11.84
CA ALA A 524 -13.22 13.62 -12.32
C ALA A 524 -12.14 12.90 -13.15
N VAL A 525 -12.00 13.30 -14.42
CA VAL A 525 -10.91 12.85 -15.29
C VAL A 525 -9.88 13.96 -15.40
N HIS A 526 -8.68 13.70 -14.90
CA HIS A 526 -7.55 14.64 -14.96
C HIS A 526 -6.71 14.33 -16.19
N ALA A 527 -6.64 15.27 -17.14
CA ALA A 527 -5.79 15.16 -18.32
C ALA A 527 -4.45 15.84 -18.07
N ILE A 528 -3.39 15.07 -17.96
CA ILE A 528 -2.02 15.56 -17.77
C ILE A 528 -1.38 15.62 -19.15
N ARG A 529 -1.22 16.83 -19.70
CA ARG A 529 -0.65 17.06 -21.02
C ARG A 529 0.87 17.14 -20.92
N ARG A 530 1.56 16.50 -21.85
CA ARG A 530 3.02 16.44 -21.87
C ARG A 530 3.56 16.98 -23.19
N ASP A 531 4.76 17.54 -23.14
CA ASP A 531 5.52 18.01 -24.31
C ASP A 531 4.72 18.92 -25.26
N GLY A 532 3.86 19.79 -24.68
CA GLY A 532 3.05 20.74 -25.46
C GLY A 532 1.84 20.13 -26.17
N PHE A 533 1.36 18.97 -25.77
CA PHE A 533 0.13 18.40 -26.33
C PHE A 533 -1.06 19.34 -26.07
N ASP A 534 -1.71 19.82 -27.12
CA ASP A 534 -2.87 20.71 -27.08
C ASP A 534 -4.13 20.14 -27.76
N GLY A 535 -4.04 18.93 -28.30
CA GLY A 535 -5.10 18.26 -29.04
C GLY A 535 -6.33 17.91 -28.17
N GLU A 536 -7.43 17.58 -28.84
CA GLU A 536 -8.63 17.06 -28.21
C GLU A 536 -8.40 15.67 -27.61
N ILE A 537 -9.03 15.40 -26.46
CA ILE A 537 -8.97 14.12 -25.76
C ILE A 537 -10.38 13.54 -25.69
N ALA A 538 -10.66 12.51 -26.49
CA ALA A 538 -11.92 11.78 -26.43
C ALA A 538 -11.90 10.76 -25.27
N VAL A 539 -12.74 10.99 -24.26
CA VAL A 539 -12.87 10.12 -23.09
C VAL A 539 -14.02 9.12 -23.34
N LYS A 540 -13.73 7.83 -23.13
CA LYS A 540 -14.72 6.75 -23.22
C LYS A 540 -14.58 5.82 -22.03
N LEU A 541 -15.70 5.27 -21.55
CA LEU A 541 -15.68 4.17 -20.58
C LEU A 541 -15.36 2.88 -21.32
N LYS A 542 -14.19 2.30 -21.03
CA LYS A 542 -13.75 1.03 -21.61
C LYS A 542 -14.40 -0.14 -20.88
N ASP A 543 -14.82 -1.16 -21.64
CA ASP A 543 -15.40 -2.40 -21.12
C ASP A 543 -16.55 -2.15 -20.13
N ALA A 544 -17.38 -1.15 -20.41
CA ALA A 544 -18.54 -0.81 -19.59
C ALA A 544 -19.47 -2.03 -19.44
N PRO A 545 -19.85 -2.39 -18.19
CA PRO A 545 -20.86 -3.42 -18.00
C PRO A 545 -22.20 -3.02 -18.65
N ALA A 546 -23.05 -4.01 -18.95
CA ALA A 546 -24.37 -3.74 -19.50
C ALA A 546 -25.18 -2.85 -18.54
N GLY A 547 -25.72 -1.75 -19.06
CA GLY A 547 -26.48 -0.76 -18.27
C GLY A 547 -25.72 0.50 -17.85
N PHE A 548 -24.44 0.63 -18.21
CA PHE A 548 -23.63 1.85 -18.03
C PHE A 548 -23.55 2.66 -19.31
#